data_464e0c59df27c17ab3326194156c9626
#
_entry.id   464e0c59df27c17ab3326194156c9626
#
_cell.length_a   1.000
_cell.length_b   1.000
_cell.length_c   1.000
_cell.angle_alpha   90.00
_cell.angle_beta   90.00
_cell.angle_gamma   90.00
#
_symmetry.space_group_name_H-M   'P 1'
#
loop_
_entity.id
_entity.type
_entity.pdbx_description
1 polymer ?
#
loop_
_entity_poly.entity_id
_entity_poly.type
_entity_poly.pdbx_seq_one_letter_code
_entity_poly.pdbx_strand_id
1 'polypeptide(L)'
;MKFEGKKFFKASIDLDNNQFYDCIFDSCLLVYRGGPSPNIANCSFKNTFFSFAEAAANTLFLIANMYHHGFKDNIVTVFNNIAVNVNVDDKEMTFN
;
A
#
# COMPACT_ATOMS: atom_id res chain seq x y z
N MET A 1 -6.35 14.47 3.34
CA MET A 1 -5.36 15.56 3.30
C MET A 1 -4.41 15.34 2.14
N LYS A 2 -3.95 16.40 1.54
CA LYS A 2 -3.10 16.33 0.36
C LYS A 2 -1.70 16.84 0.67
N PHE A 3 -0.70 16.05 0.29
CA PHE A 3 0.72 16.42 0.46
C PHE A 3 1.37 16.47 -0.92
N GLU A 4 2.04 17.56 -1.22
CA GLU A 4 2.76 17.74 -2.47
C GLU A 4 4.20 18.14 -2.19
N GLY A 5 5.14 17.46 -2.83
CA GLY A 5 6.54 17.81 -2.75
C GLY A 5 7.13 17.69 -1.36
N LYS A 6 6.54 16.88 -0.50
CA LYS A 6 7.00 16.74 0.88
C LYS A 6 8.03 15.63 1.00
N LYS A 7 8.95 15.82 1.94
CA LYS A 7 9.88 14.76 2.32
C LYS A 7 9.59 14.34 3.75
N PHE A 8 9.33 13.05 3.92
CA PHE A 8 9.10 12.46 5.24
C PHE A 8 10.32 11.63 5.61
N PHE A 9 10.78 11.81 6.83
CA PHE A 9 11.98 11.14 7.30
C PHE A 9 11.75 10.58 8.69
N LYS A 10 11.99 9.26 8.85
CA LYS A 10 11.85 8.56 10.12
C LYS A 10 10.50 8.81 10.78
N ALA A 11 9.43 8.78 10.00
CA ALA A 11 8.10 9.08 10.47
C ALA A 11 7.17 7.91 10.27
N SER A 12 6.11 7.86 11.07
CA SER A 12 4.99 6.96 10.86
C SER A 12 3.90 7.75 10.16
N ILE A 13 3.46 7.28 9.01
CA ILE A 13 2.56 8.01 8.13
C ILE A 13 1.27 7.21 7.97
N ASP A 14 0.13 7.83 8.26
CA ASP A 14 -1.17 7.23 7.99
C ASP A 14 -1.51 7.40 6.52
N LEU A 15 -1.87 6.30 5.89
CA LEU A 15 -2.23 6.31 4.47
C LEU A 15 -3.70 6.58 4.24
N ASP A 16 -4.56 6.16 5.16
CA ASP A 16 -6.00 6.21 4.97
C ASP A 16 -6.47 7.63 4.62
N ASN A 17 -7.18 7.73 3.51
CA ASN A 17 -7.79 8.98 3.07
C ASN A 17 -6.81 10.14 2.87
N ASN A 18 -5.56 9.83 2.58
CA ASN A 18 -4.54 10.83 2.31
C ASN A 18 -4.07 10.73 0.86
N GLN A 19 -3.54 11.84 0.38
CA GLN A 19 -3.03 11.94 -0.99
C GLN A 19 -1.60 12.44 -0.95
N PHE A 20 -0.73 11.77 -1.70
CA PHE A 20 0.70 12.10 -1.72
C PHE A 20 1.15 12.25 -3.18
N TYR A 21 1.63 13.43 -3.52
CA TYR A 21 2.12 13.73 -4.86
C TYR A 21 3.55 14.27 -4.79
N ASP A 22 4.43 13.67 -5.57
CA ASP A 22 5.83 14.10 -5.64
C ASP A 22 6.52 14.10 -4.27
N CYS A 23 6.16 13.14 -3.44
CA CYS A 23 6.70 13.03 -2.08
C CYS A 23 7.85 12.03 -2.02
N ILE A 24 8.68 12.20 -1.01
CA ILE A 24 9.79 11.29 -0.73
C ILE A 24 9.60 10.75 0.69
N PHE A 25 9.65 9.43 0.81
CA PHE A 25 9.55 8.75 2.10
C PHE A 25 10.88 8.04 2.37
N ASP A 26 11.55 8.46 3.41
CA ASP A 26 12.85 7.89 3.78
C ASP A 26 12.77 7.36 5.20
N SER A 27 13.01 6.07 5.35
CA SER A 27 13.02 5.40 6.66
C SER A 27 11.68 5.54 7.39
N CYS A 28 10.59 5.48 6.64
CA CYS A 28 9.26 5.68 7.18
C CYS A 28 8.51 4.38 7.36
N LEU A 29 7.47 4.42 8.19
CA LEU A 29 6.49 3.36 8.30
C LEU A 29 5.16 3.89 7.77
N LEU A 30 4.63 3.23 6.75
CA LEU A 30 3.35 3.60 6.14
C LEU A 30 2.28 2.67 6.69
N VAL A 31 1.25 3.24 7.31
CA VAL A 31 0.22 2.46 7.99
C VAL A 31 -1.10 2.61 7.27
N TYR A 32 -1.69 1.49 6.89
CA TYR A 32 -3.03 1.45 6.31
C TYR A 32 -3.97 0.70 7.24
N ARG A 33 -5.10 1.32 7.57
CA ARG A 33 -6.05 0.77 8.55
C ARG A 33 -7.32 0.23 7.93
N GLY A 34 -7.45 0.29 6.60
CA GLY A 34 -8.62 -0.24 5.91
C GLY A 34 -9.66 0.81 5.56
N GLY A 35 -9.34 2.08 5.72
CA GLY A 35 -10.21 3.17 5.30
C GLY A 35 -10.10 3.48 3.82
N PRO A 36 -10.50 4.68 3.40
CA PRO A 36 -10.39 5.07 2.00
C PRO A 36 -8.95 4.96 1.52
N SER A 37 -8.78 4.42 0.32
CA SER A 37 -7.46 4.18 -0.23
C SER A 37 -6.68 5.48 -0.44
N PRO A 38 -5.39 5.49 -0.19
CA PRO A 38 -4.58 6.64 -0.48
C PRO A 38 -4.37 6.81 -1.98
N ASN A 39 -4.13 8.03 -2.41
CA ASN A 39 -3.59 8.31 -3.73
C ASN A 39 -2.10 8.58 -3.59
N ILE A 40 -1.29 7.83 -4.31
CA ILE A 40 0.16 7.97 -4.26
C ILE A 40 0.65 8.07 -5.70
N ALA A 41 1.18 9.21 -6.05
CA ALA A 41 1.63 9.45 -7.41
C ALA A 41 3.01 10.09 -7.41
N ASN A 42 3.91 9.53 -8.20
CA ASN A 42 5.25 10.04 -8.41
C ASN A 42 6.03 10.20 -7.09
N CYS A 43 5.92 9.22 -6.22
CA CYS A 43 6.60 9.23 -4.93
C CYS A 43 7.75 8.24 -4.93
N SER A 44 8.75 8.53 -4.11
CA SER A 44 9.90 7.65 -3.92
C SER A 44 9.90 7.09 -2.51
N PHE A 45 10.29 5.83 -2.39
CA PHE A 45 10.33 5.13 -1.11
C PHE A 45 11.72 4.57 -0.89
N LYS A 46 12.34 4.94 0.23
CA LYS A 46 13.66 4.46 0.60
C LYS A 46 13.62 3.96 2.03
N ASN A 47 14.02 2.70 2.23
CA ASN A 47 13.99 2.07 3.56
C ASN A 47 12.65 2.25 4.25
N THR A 48 11.56 2.14 3.49
CA THR A 48 10.22 2.40 3.97
C THR A 48 9.43 1.10 3.94
N PHE A 49 8.62 0.88 4.98
CA PHE A 49 7.86 -0.35 5.13
C PHE A 49 6.38 -0.05 5.24
N PHE A 50 5.57 -1.00 4.79
CA PHE A 50 4.12 -0.95 4.95
C PHE A 50 3.70 -1.74 6.18
N SER A 51 2.71 -1.23 6.87
CA SER A 51 2.06 -1.93 7.98
C SER A 51 0.55 -1.87 7.78
N PHE A 52 -0.09 -2.97 8.07
CA PHE A 52 -1.55 -3.06 7.98
C PHE A 52 -2.10 -3.22 9.39
N ALA A 53 -3.04 -2.36 9.76
CA ALA A 53 -3.64 -2.34 11.09
C ALA A 53 -5.15 -2.36 10.98
N GLU A 54 -5.82 -2.68 12.09
CA GLU A 54 -7.27 -2.64 12.21
C GLU A 54 -7.96 -3.45 11.09
N ALA A 55 -8.90 -2.87 10.36
CA ALA A 55 -9.64 -3.57 9.32
C ALA A 55 -8.74 -4.10 8.21
N ALA A 56 -7.68 -3.40 7.89
CA ALA A 56 -6.73 -3.87 6.89
C ALA A 56 -6.01 -5.13 7.35
N ALA A 57 -5.65 -5.21 8.64
CA ALA A 57 -5.04 -6.41 9.19
C ALA A 57 -6.03 -7.58 9.17
N ASN A 58 -7.29 -7.32 9.46
CA ASN A 58 -8.33 -8.35 9.40
C ASN A 58 -8.44 -8.95 8.00
N THR A 59 -8.34 -8.12 6.98
CA THR A 59 -8.38 -8.58 5.60
C THR A 59 -7.20 -9.51 5.30
N LEU A 60 -6.01 -9.16 5.79
CA LEU A 60 -4.84 -10.02 5.61
C LEU A 60 -5.00 -11.36 6.32
N PHE A 61 -5.54 -11.35 7.53
CA PHE A 61 -5.80 -12.59 8.26
C PHE A 61 -6.79 -13.48 7.52
N LEU A 62 -7.84 -12.89 6.96
CA LEU A 62 -8.80 -13.64 6.17
C LEU A 62 -8.13 -14.28 4.96
N ILE A 63 -7.34 -13.51 4.23
CA ILE A 63 -6.63 -14.02 3.06
C ILE A 63 -5.68 -15.15 3.45
N ALA A 64 -4.95 -14.98 4.54
CA ALA A 64 -4.04 -16.02 5.01
C ALA A 64 -4.78 -17.30 5.38
N ASN A 65 -5.91 -17.18 6.07
CA ASN A 65 -6.72 -18.34 6.41
C ASN A 65 -7.24 -19.05 5.16
N MET A 66 -7.74 -18.31 4.20
CA MET A 66 -8.23 -18.88 2.95
C MET A 66 -7.11 -19.59 2.19
N TYR A 67 -5.93 -18.99 2.17
CA TYR A 67 -4.77 -19.58 1.51
C TYR A 67 -4.44 -20.97 2.08
N HIS A 68 -4.50 -21.11 3.40
CA HIS A 68 -4.17 -22.36 4.06
C HIS A 68 -5.31 -23.38 4.06
N HIS A 69 -6.53 -22.98 3.67
CA HIS A 69 -7.71 -23.83 3.72
C HIS A 69 -8.31 -24.15 2.35
N GLY A 70 -7.47 -24.20 1.32
CA GLY A 70 -7.90 -24.68 0.02
C GLY A 70 -8.12 -23.61 -1.06
N PHE A 71 -7.89 -22.35 -0.74
CA PHE A 71 -8.10 -21.27 -1.69
C PHE A 71 -6.80 -20.70 -2.23
N LYS A 72 -5.71 -21.43 -2.08
CA LYS A 72 -4.39 -20.96 -2.51
C LYS A 72 -4.38 -20.51 -3.98
N ASP A 73 -4.90 -21.34 -4.86
CA ASP A 73 -4.86 -21.04 -6.29
C ASP A 73 -5.72 -19.82 -6.63
N ASN A 74 -6.87 -19.68 -5.99
CA ASN A 74 -7.71 -18.52 -6.17
C ASN A 74 -7.01 -17.23 -5.73
N ILE A 75 -6.35 -17.28 -4.59
CA ILE A 75 -5.65 -16.10 -4.05
C ILE A 75 -4.51 -15.72 -4.98
N VAL A 76 -3.73 -16.67 -5.43
CA VAL A 76 -2.63 -16.42 -6.36
C VAL A 76 -3.19 -15.81 -7.65
N THR A 77 -4.31 -16.33 -8.16
CA THR A 77 -4.94 -15.80 -9.36
C THR A 77 -5.39 -14.36 -9.16
N VAL A 78 -6.00 -14.05 -8.03
CA VAL A 78 -6.46 -12.69 -7.74
C VAL A 78 -5.28 -11.73 -7.71
N PHE A 79 -4.18 -12.09 -7.04
CA PHE A 79 -3.01 -11.23 -6.99
C PHE A 79 -2.35 -11.08 -8.37
N ASN A 80 -2.31 -12.14 -9.16
CA ASN A 80 -1.79 -12.04 -10.52
C ASN A 80 -2.63 -11.11 -11.38
N ASN A 81 -3.95 -11.18 -11.24
CA ASN A 81 -4.84 -10.28 -11.97
C ASN A 81 -4.64 -8.83 -11.56
N ILE A 82 -4.43 -8.58 -10.28
CA ILE A 82 -4.12 -7.24 -9.80
C ILE A 82 -2.80 -6.76 -10.43
N ALA A 83 -1.78 -7.60 -10.43
CA ALA A 83 -0.48 -7.22 -10.95
C ALA A 83 -0.51 -6.96 -12.47
N VAL A 84 -1.39 -7.68 -13.21
CA VAL A 84 -1.44 -7.57 -14.66
C VAL A 84 -2.46 -6.52 -15.10
N ASN A 85 -3.61 -6.46 -14.45
CA ASN A 85 -4.73 -5.64 -14.91
C ASN A 85 -4.80 -4.28 -14.28
N VAL A 86 -4.31 -4.14 -13.05
CA VAL A 86 -4.07 -2.82 -12.52
C VAL A 86 -2.80 -2.37 -13.19
N ASN A 87 -2.96 -1.66 -14.25
CA ASN A 87 -1.82 -1.18 -14.96
C ASN A 87 -1.11 -0.15 -14.11
N VAL A 88 -0.22 -0.65 -13.37
CA VAL A 88 0.64 0.17 -12.57
C VAL A 88 1.75 0.61 -13.49
N ASP A 89 1.43 1.29 -14.53
CA ASP A 89 2.47 1.82 -15.39
C ASP A 89 3.17 2.99 -14.71
N ASP A 90 3.07 2.99 -13.40
CA ASP A 90 3.82 3.86 -12.51
C ASP A 90 3.41 5.30 -12.52
N LYS A 91 2.31 5.59 -13.14
CA LYS A 91 1.82 6.96 -13.11
C LYS A 91 1.13 7.28 -11.81
N GLU A 92 0.67 6.24 -11.13
CA GLU A 92 -0.12 6.40 -9.92
C GLU A 92 0.68 6.03 -8.68
N MET A 93 1.64 5.12 -8.81
CA MET A 93 2.39 4.67 -7.66
C MET A 93 3.75 4.17 -8.11
N THR A 94 4.81 4.65 -7.47
CA THR A 94 6.17 4.26 -7.78
C THR A 94 6.83 3.68 -6.55
N PHE A 95 7.39 2.47 -6.68
CA PHE A 95 8.14 1.81 -5.62
C PHE A 95 9.59 1.66 -6.04
N ASN A 96 10.49 2.01 -5.14
CA ASN A 96 11.92 1.87 -5.37
C ASN A 96 12.52 0.78 -4.49
#